data_6725097c2af619ef8c1e9242b6fb72c0
#
_entry.id   6725097c2af619ef8c1e9242b6fb72c0
#
_cell.length_a   1.000
_cell.length_b   1.000
_cell.length_c   1.000
_cell.angle_alpha   90.00
_cell.angle_beta   90.00
_cell.angle_gamma   90.00
#
_symmetry.space_group_name_H-M   'P 1'
#
loop_
_entity.id
_entity.type
_entity.pdbx_description
1 polymer ?
#
loop_
_entity_poly.entity_id
_entity_poly.type
_entity_poly.pdbx_seq_one_letter_code
_entity_poly.pdbx_strand_id
1 'polypeptide(L)'
;MTEEKRKAYEQATAALDAYLKAQSQKYQDPARHCSLDFTCPLPSVGRISTYFGEPDAVYNKPHTGADMPAASGTLIYAVAEGVVSAASARPSYGNCVQIDHGTADAGSSYATLYAHMSSFCVSAGQTVHKGDVIGYVGNTGDVRGANGGYHLHLELRINGTRTDPLQYIPH
;
A
#
# COMPACT_ATOMS: atom_id res chain seq x y z
N MET A 1 -5.71 24.40 -9.92
CA MET A 1 -4.44 23.66 -10.18
C MET A 1 -3.97 23.98 -11.59
N THR A 2 -2.68 24.27 -11.75
CA THR A 2 -2.12 24.55 -13.07
C THR A 2 -1.95 23.26 -13.89
N GLU A 3 -1.96 23.38 -15.23
CA GLU A 3 -1.71 22.28 -16.15
C GLU A 3 -0.32 21.63 -15.88
N GLU A 4 0.68 22.44 -15.56
CA GLU A 4 2.02 22.00 -15.22
C GLU A 4 2.04 21.09 -13.99
N LYS A 5 1.33 21.47 -12.92
CA LYS A 5 1.21 20.66 -11.69
C LYS A 5 0.48 19.35 -11.96
N ARG A 6 -0.57 19.38 -12.78
CA ARG A 6 -1.31 18.18 -13.16
C ARG A 6 -0.41 17.21 -13.93
N LYS A 7 0.36 17.71 -14.89
CA LYS A 7 1.29 16.91 -15.69
C LYS A 7 2.39 16.31 -14.82
N ALA A 8 2.95 17.09 -13.90
CA ALA A 8 3.95 16.60 -12.95
C ALA A 8 3.42 15.48 -12.06
N TYR A 9 2.18 15.62 -11.57
CA TYR A 9 1.51 14.56 -10.80
C TYR A 9 1.32 13.27 -11.62
N GLU A 10 0.85 13.40 -12.85
CA GLU A 10 0.64 12.23 -13.73
C GLU A 10 1.96 11.52 -14.05
N GLN A 11 3.03 12.26 -14.28
CA GLN A 11 4.36 11.70 -14.50
C GLN A 11 4.91 10.98 -13.27
N ALA A 12 4.76 11.57 -12.08
CA ALA A 12 5.20 10.97 -10.83
C ALA A 12 4.42 9.68 -10.52
N THR A 13 3.12 9.68 -10.76
CA THR A 13 2.25 8.50 -10.58
C THR A 13 2.65 7.38 -11.55
N ALA A 14 2.86 7.69 -12.82
CA ALA A 14 3.28 6.71 -13.81
C ALA A 14 4.66 6.11 -13.48
N ALA A 15 5.60 6.93 -13.01
CA ALA A 15 6.93 6.46 -12.60
C ALA A 15 6.87 5.54 -11.38
N LEU A 16 6.01 5.86 -10.41
CA LEU A 16 5.79 5.02 -9.23
C LEU A 16 5.18 3.67 -9.63
N ASP A 17 4.16 3.67 -10.47
CA ASP A 17 3.51 2.45 -10.94
C ASP A 17 4.47 1.55 -11.72
N ALA A 18 5.29 2.14 -12.58
CA ALA A 18 6.33 1.41 -13.32
C ALA A 18 7.37 0.78 -12.38
N TYR A 19 7.81 1.52 -11.37
CA TYR A 19 8.74 1.01 -10.36
C TYR A 19 8.14 -0.16 -9.58
N LEU A 20 6.94 0.00 -9.04
CA LEU A 20 6.28 -1.05 -8.25
C LEU A 20 6.01 -2.30 -9.07
N LYS A 21 5.63 -2.15 -10.34
CA LYS A 21 5.44 -3.27 -11.27
C LYS A 21 6.75 -4.00 -11.53
N ALA A 22 7.84 -3.28 -11.80
CA ALA A 22 9.15 -3.88 -12.04
C ALA A 22 9.64 -4.64 -10.79
N GLN A 23 9.46 -4.07 -9.60
CA GLN A 23 9.84 -4.72 -8.35
C GLN A 23 8.98 -5.96 -8.07
N SER A 24 7.68 -5.90 -8.33
CA SER A 24 6.79 -7.07 -8.23
C SER A 24 7.25 -8.21 -9.14
N GLN A 25 7.58 -7.91 -10.39
CA GLN A 25 8.08 -8.90 -11.35
C GLN A 25 9.41 -9.51 -10.91
N LYS A 26 10.32 -8.69 -10.36
CA LYS A 26 11.64 -9.15 -9.88
C LYS A 26 11.55 -10.20 -8.77
N TYR A 27 10.58 -10.06 -7.87
CA TYR A 27 10.40 -10.93 -6.71
C TYR A 27 9.25 -11.93 -6.86
N GLN A 28 8.64 -12.00 -8.04
CA GLN A 28 7.58 -12.95 -8.33
C GLN A 28 8.10 -14.40 -8.27
N ASP A 29 7.35 -15.26 -7.61
CA ASP A 29 7.64 -16.69 -7.49
C ASP A 29 6.36 -17.47 -7.77
N PRO A 30 6.30 -18.22 -8.89
CA PRO A 30 5.12 -19.04 -9.22
C PRO A 30 4.78 -20.11 -8.17
N ALA A 31 5.76 -20.53 -7.37
CA ALA A 31 5.58 -21.52 -6.30
C ALA A 31 5.03 -20.91 -5.00
N ARG A 32 5.06 -19.58 -4.86
CA ARG A 32 4.53 -18.93 -3.66
C ARG A 32 3.02 -19.00 -3.66
N HIS A 33 2.46 -19.53 -2.57
CA HIS A 33 1.02 -19.71 -2.41
C HIS A 33 0.43 -18.60 -1.51
N CYS A 34 -0.67 -18.02 -1.95
CA CYS A 34 -1.50 -17.11 -1.16
C CYS A 34 -2.73 -17.84 -0.62
N SER A 35 -2.83 -17.95 0.70
CA SER A 35 -3.96 -18.61 1.36
C SER A 35 -5.24 -17.78 1.40
N LEU A 36 -5.17 -16.49 1.06
CA LEU A 36 -6.24 -15.50 1.22
C LEU A 36 -6.65 -15.26 2.68
N ASP A 37 -5.87 -15.75 3.64
CA ASP A 37 -6.10 -15.54 5.07
C ASP A 37 -5.41 -14.26 5.52
N PHE A 38 -6.07 -13.14 5.28
CA PHE A 38 -5.56 -11.80 5.60
C PHE A 38 -5.91 -11.40 7.04
N THR A 39 -5.02 -10.63 7.67
CA THR A 39 -5.25 -9.99 8.97
C THR A 39 -5.33 -8.47 8.83
N CYS A 40 -5.84 -7.79 9.86
CA CYS A 40 -5.85 -6.33 9.91
C CYS A 40 -4.42 -5.77 9.89
N PRO A 41 -4.13 -4.72 9.09
CA PRO A 41 -2.80 -4.14 9.01
C PRO A 41 -2.42 -3.25 10.21
N LEU A 42 -3.38 -2.91 11.06
CA LEU A 42 -3.20 -2.06 12.25
C LEU A 42 -3.67 -2.77 13.50
N PRO A 43 -3.21 -2.37 14.69
CA PRO A 43 -3.72 -2.93 15.95
C PRO A 43 -5.23 -2.77 16.12
N SER A 44 -5.75 -1.65 15.63
CA SER A 44 -7.20 -1.41 15.52
C SER A 44 -7.48 -0.37 14.44
N VAL A 45 -8.64 -0.42 13.83
CA VAL A 45 -9.10 0.57 12.86
C VAL A 45 -10.35 1.26 13.42
N GLY A 46 -10.24 2.56 13.69
CA GLY A 46 -11.36 3.34 14.22
C GLY A 46 -12.36 3.75 13.14
N ARG A 47 -11.86 4.11 11.97
CA ARG A 47 -12.67 4.52 10.81
C ARG A 47 -11.84 4.43 9.52
N ILE A 48 -12.53 4.47 8.40
CA ILE A 48 -11.94 4.70 7.08
C ILE A 48 -12.19 6.17 6.72
N SER A 49 -11.15 6.90 6.40
CA SER A 49 -11.29 8.32 6.02
C SER A 49 -11.50 8.52 4.52
N THR A 50 -10.98 7.63 3.70
CA THR A 50 -11.15 7.66 2.25
C THR A 50 -11.23 6.23 1.73
N TYR A 51 -12.26 5.95 0.96
CA TYR A 51 -12.49 4.62 0.38
C TYR A 51 -11.89 4.50 -1.01
N PHE A 52 -11.66 3.26 -1.43
CA PHE A 52 -11.22 2.95 -2.79
C PHE A 52 -12.22 3.52 -3.82
N GLY A 53 -11.68 4.18 -4.84
CA GLY A 53 -12.48 4.75 -5.93
C GLY A 53 -13.09 6.12 -5.64
N GLU A 54 -13.04 6.63 -4.41
CA GLU A 54 -13.48 8.00 -4.12
C GLU A 54 -12.63 9.02 -4.90
N PRO A 55 -13.25 10.05 -5.49
CA PRO A 55 -12.50 11.05 -6.24
C PRO A 55 -11.65 11.93 -5.29
N ASP A 56 -10.39 12.10 -5.63
CA ASP A 56 -9.52 13.06 -4.97
C ASP A 56 -10.00 14.49 -5.21
N ALA A 57 -10.04 15.31 -4.14
CA ALA A 57 -10.56 16.68 -4.21
C ALA A 57 -9.69 17.65 -5.04
N VAL A 58 -8.42 17.31 -5.29
CA VAL A 58 -7.47 18.18 -6.00
C VAL A 58 -7.31 17.76 -7.46
N TYR A 59 -7.11 16.47 -7.70
CA TYR A 59 -6.81 15.94 -9.03
C TYR A 59 -8.03 15.29 -9.70
N ASN A 60 -9.11 15.08 -8.95
CA ASN A 60 -10.32 14.38 -9.40
C ASN A 60 -10.00 12.99 -9.97
N LYS A 61 -9.04 12.30 -9.35
CA LYS A 61 -8.65 10.94 -9.70
C LYS A 61 -9.22 9.98 -8.64
N PRO A 62 -9.61 8.76 -9.04
CA PRO A 62 -10.11 7.79 -8.08
C PRO A 62 -9.00 7.39 -7.09
N HIS A 63 -9.37 7.29 -5.81
CA HIS A 63 -8.47 6.84 -4.75
C HIS A 63 -8.04 5.39 -4.99
N THR A 64 -6.76 5.11 -4.83
CA THR A 64 -6.14 3.84 -5.25
C THR A 64 -6.16 2.76 -4.18
N GLY A 65 -6.61 3.08 -2.98
CA GLY A 65 -6.66 2.17 -1.85
C GLY A 65 -7.66 2.61 -0.80
N ALA A 66 -7.41 2.28 0.44
CA ALA A 66 -8.19 2.72 1.59
C ALA A 66 -7.29 3.43 2.60
N ASP A 67 -7.75 4.56 3.12
CA ASP A 67 -7.03 5.34 4.12
C ASP A 67 -7.58 5.08 5.51
N MET A 68 -6.69 4.66 6.41
CA MET A 68 -6.97 4.30 7.79
C MET A 68 -6.24 5.28 8.72
N PRO A 69 -6.92 6.32 9.25
CA PRO A 69 -6.30 7.24 10.21
C PRO A 69 -5.82 6.51 11.46
N ALA A 70 -4.62 6.82 11.88
CA ALA A 70 -4.01 6.30 13.11
C ALA A 70 -2.92 7.26 13.57
N ALA A 71 -2.57 7.21 14.86
CA ALA A 71 -1.52 8.05 15.41
C ALA A 71 -0.16 7.76 14.77
N SER A 72 0.69 8.78 14.66
CA SER A 72 2.08 8.61 14.24
C SER A 72 2.77 7.55 15.10
N GLY A 73 3.50 6.64 14.45
CA GLY A 73 4.21 5.56 15.13
C GLY A 73 3.37 4.31 15.44
N THR A 74 2.08 4.29 15.10
CA THR A 74 1.27 3.07 15.21
C THR A 74 1.88 1.96 14.36
N LEU A 75 1.94 0.74 14.89
CA LEU A 75 2.51 -0.41 14.21
C LEU A 75 1.71 -0.76 12.96
N ILE A 76 2.42 -1.07 11.87
CA ILE A 76 1.83 -1.60 10.64
C ILE A 76 2.27 -3.05 10.50
N TYR A 77 1.30 -3.94 10.29
CA TYR A 77 1.52 -5.37 10.14
C TYR A 77 1.38 -5.83 8.68
N ALA A 78 2.20 -6.80 8.29
CA ALA A 78 1.96 -7.55 7.06
C ALA A 78 0.62 -8.28 7.16
N VAL A 79 -0.28 -8.05 6.21
CA VAL A 79 -1.63 -8.65 6.25
C VAL A 79 -1.64 -10.14 5.98
N ALA A 80 -0.58 -10.67 5.37
CA ALA A 80 -0.39 -12.09 5.08
C ALA A 80 1.11 -12.37 4.90
N GLU A 81 1.46 -13.66 4.87
CA GLU A 81 2.81 -14.10 4.50
C GLU A 81 3.15 -13.64 3.09
N GLY A 82 4.43 -13.36 2.85
CA GLY A 82 4.92 -12.98 1.53
C GLY A 82 6.37 -12.58 1.52
N VAL A 83 6.79 -12.01 0.39
CA VAL A 83 8.12 -11.44 0.21
C VAL A 83 7.98 -9.95 -0.08
N VAL A 84 8.75 -9.15 0.62
CA VAL A 84 8.82 -7.70 0.38
C VAL A 84 9.41 -7.48 -1.02
N SER A 85 8.63 -6.92 -1.92
CA SER A 85 9.06 -6.62 -3.29
C SER A 85 9.58 -5.19 -3.43
N ALA A 86 9.16 -4.27 -2.56
CA ALA A 86 9.67 -2.90 -2.50
C ALA A 86 9.64 -2.36 -1.08
N ALA A 87 10.67 -1.63 -0.68
CA ALA A 87 10.73 -0.83 0.53
C ALA A 87 11.55 0.42 0.20
N SER A 88 10.90 1.56 0.02
CA SER A 88 11.51 2.75 -0.57
C SER A 88 10.74 4.01 -0.23
N ALA A 89 11.44 5.16 -0.25
CA ALA A 89 10.81 6.48 -0.22
C ALA A 89 10.48 6.93 -1.64
N ARG A 90 9.23 7.36 -1.86
CA ARG A 90 8.74 7.80 -3.17
C ARG A 90 8.00 9.13 -3.08
N PRO A 91 8.03 9.97 -4.12
CA PRO A 91 7.49 11.34 -4.05
C PRO A 91 6.03 11.43 -3.61
N SER A 92 5.14 10.59 -4.12
CA SER A 92 3.72 10.63 -3.80
C SER A 92 3.36 9.81 -2.56
N TYR A 93 3.86 8.58 -2.48
CA TYR A 93 3.55 7.63 -1.40
C TYR A 93 4.42 7.79 -0.15
N GLY A 94 5.47 8.61 -0.22
CA GLY A 94 6.43 8.70 0.87
C GLY A 94 7.13 7.36 1.10
N ASN A 95 7.38 7.05 2.35
CA ASN A 95 7.91 5.73 2.71
C ASN A 95 6.85 4.68 2.48
N CYS A 96 7.12 3.71 1.60
CA CYS A 96 6.19 2.66 1.24
C CYS A 96 6.85 1.28 1.18
N VAL A 97 6.02 0.27 1.45
CA VAL A 97 6.38 -1.15 1.38
C VAL A 97 5.37 -1.87 0.50
N GLN A 98 5.85 -2.69 -0.43
CA GLN A 98 5.02 -3.61 -1.20
C GLN A 98 5.37 -5.05 -0.84
N ILE A 99 4.36 -5.90 -0.66
CA ILE A 99 4.52 -7.32 -0.36
C ILE A 99 3.83 -8.14 -1.45
N ASP A 100 4.55 -9.09 -2.02
CA ASP A 100 3.99 -10.11 -2.89
C ASP A 100 3.61 -11.33 -2.06
N HIS A 101 2.32 -11.67 -2.06
CA HIS A 101 1.77 -12.79 -1.29
C HIS A 101 1.71 -14.09 -2.09
N GLY A 102 1.99 -14.04 -3.40
CA GLY A 102 1.92 -15.20 -4.27
C GLY A 102 0.56 -15.40 -4.90
N THR A 103 0.30 -16.64 -5.34
CA THR A 103 -0.87 -17.00 -6.14
C THR A 103 -1.81 -17.87 -5.32
N ALA A 104 -3.10 -17.55 -5.35
CA ALA A 104 -4.15 -18.35 -4.72
C ALA A 104 -4.52 -19.55 -5.58
N ASP A 105 -5.26 -20.52 -5.01
CA ASP A 105 -5.68 -21.75 -5.70
C ASP A 105 -6.44 -21.50 -6.99
N ALA A 106 -7.21 -20.41 -7.06
CA ALA A 106 -7.95 -20.01 -8.27
C ALA A 106 -7.05 -19.42 -9.37
N GLY A 107 -5.74 -19.23 -9.13
CA GLY A 107 -4.77 -18.74 -10.11
C GLY A 107 -4.50 -17.25 -10.10
N SER A 108 -5.18 -16.47 -9.27
CA SER A 108 -4.90 -15.02 -9.14
C SER A 108 -3.75 -14.74 -8.19
N SER A 109 -2.88 -13.79 -8.54
CA SER A 109 -1.80 -13.29 -7.70
C SER A 109 -2.25 -12.09 -6.86
N TYR A 110 -1.70 -11.97 -5.65
CA TYR A 110 -2.07 -10.95 -4.68
C TYR A 110 -0.84 -10.21 -4.17
N ALA A 111 -0.94 -8.89 -4.13
CA ALA A 111 0.08 -8.03 -3.55
C ALA A 111 -0.59 -6.90 -2.76
N THR A 112 0.07 -6.46 -1.67
CA THR A 112 -0.39 -5.33 -0.88
C THR A 112 0.67 -4.24 -0.83
N LEU A 113 0.23 -3.01 -0.66
CA LEU A 113 1.10 -1.85 -0.54
C LEU A 113 0.65 -0.99 0.64
N TYR A 114 1.64 -0.54 1.40
CA TYR A 114 1.49 0.25 2.61
C TYR A 114 2.26 1.56 2.41
N ALA A 115 1.59 2.70 2.48
CA ALA A 115 2.20 3.99 2.17
C ALA A 115 2.09 5.01 3.31
N HIS A 116 2.73 6.16 3.13
CA HIS A 116 2.81 7.28 4.05
C HIS A 116 3.42 6.91 5.42
N MET A 117 4.25 5.88 5.45
CA MET A 117 4.90 5.41 6.67
C MET A 117 5.90 6.45 7.19
N SER A 118 6.03 6.57 8.50
CA SER A 118 7.12 7.35 9.10
C SER A 118 8.47 6.68 8.86
N SER A 119 8.50 5.36 8.98
CA SER A 119 9.64 4.51 8.63
C SER A 119 9.18 3.07 8.39
N PHE A 120 10.03 2.30 7.73
CA PHE A 120 9.83 0.85 7.58
C PHE A 120 11.05 0.10 8.13
N CYS A 121 10.84 -1.12 8.59
CA CYS A 121 11.86 -1.97 9.21
C CYS A 121 12.12 -3.26 8.42
N VAL A 122 11.76 -3.29 7.15
CA VAL A 122 11.95 -4.41 6.25
C VAL A 122 12.69 -3.97 4.99
N SER A 123 13.24 -4.93 4.25
CA SER A 123 13.98 -4.70 3.01
C SER A 123 13.43 -5.55 1.89
N ALA A 124 13.57 -5.07 0.64
CA ALA A 124 13.21 -5.85 -0.55
C ALA A 124 13.94 -7.20 -0.56
N GLY A 125 13.20 -8.26 -0.86
CA GLY A 125 13.67 -9.65 -0.82
C GLY A 125 13.45 -10.35 0.51
N GLN A 126 13.08 -9.64 1.58
CA GLN A 126 12.83 -10.22 2.90
C GLN A 126 11.49 -10.98 2.91
N THR A 127 11.49 -12.20 3.43
CA THR A 127 10.27 -12.94 3.75
C THR A 127 9.66 -12.39 5.04
N VAL A 128 8.35 -12.16 5.02
CA VAL A 128 7.56 -11.75 6.20
C VAL A 128 6.43 -12.74 6.41
N HIS A 129 6.01 -12.89 7.67
CA HIS A 129 4.86 -13.70 8.06
C HIS A 129 3.66 -12.79 8.34
N LYS A 130 2.46 -13.34 8.26
CA LYS A 130 1.24 -12.64 8.65
C LYS A 130 1.37 -12.09 10.07
N GLY A 131 1.12 -10.79 10.25
CA GLY A 131 1.21 -10.11 11.54
C GLY A 131 2.59 -9.58 11.90
N ASP A 132 3.62 -9.83 11.10
CA ASP A 132 4.93 -9.22 11.33
C ASP A 132 4.85 -7.70 11.20
N VAL A 133 5.55 -6.98 12.09
CA VAL A 133 5.69 -5.53 11.98
C VAL A 133 6.58 -5.20 10.79
N ILE A 134 6.07 -4.37 9.87
CA ILE A 134 6.81 -3.94 8.68
C ILE A 134 7.19 -2.46 8.73
N GLY A 135 6.58 -1.69 9.61
CA GLY A 135 6.86 -0.26 9.78
C GLY A 135 5.83 0.42 10.66
N TYR A 136 5.76 1.74 10.51
CA TYR A 136 4.99 2.60 11.42
C TYR A 136 4.22 3.66 10.66
N VAL A 137 3.02 3.97 11.13
CA VAL A 137 2.17 5.02 10.56
C VAL A 137 2.87 6.38 10.61
N GLY A 138 2.77 7.12 9.54
CA GLY A 138 3.31 8.47 9.42
C GLY A 138 2.44 9.36 8.53
N ASN A 139 3.07 10.38 7.98
CA ASN A 139 2.46 11.31 7.03
C ASN A 139 3.44 11.73 5.93
N THR A 140 4.37 10.86 5.58
CA THR A 140 5.35 11.09 4.51
C THR A 140 4.69 11.06 3.14
N GLY A 141 5.27 11.76 2.17
CA GLY A 141 4.72 11.88 0.83
C GLY A 141 3.63 12.95 0.71
N ASP A 142 2.72 12.76 -0.22
CA ASP A 142 1.61 13.69 -0.48
C ASP A 142 0.40 13.33 0.40
N VAL A 143 0.40 13.90 1.59
CA VAL A 143 -0.63 13.66 2.62
C VAL A 143 -1.40 14.95 2.89
N ARG A 144 -2.71 14.82 3.03
CA ARG A 144 -3.63 15.90 3.41
C ARG A 144 -4.54 15.44 4.53
N GLY A 145 -5.05 16.41 5.29
CA GLY A 145 -5.98 16.14 6.38
C GLY A 145 -5.70 16.95 7.62
N ALA A 146 -6.63 16.85 8.58
CA ALA A 146 -6.51 17.52 9.86
C ALA A 146 -5.40 16.92 10.72
N ASN A 147 -4.81 17.72 11.61
CA ASN A 147 -3.84 17.29 12.62
C ASN A 147 -2.64 16.51 12.02
N GLY A 148 -2.13 16.96 10.87
CA GLY A 148 -0.99 16.37 10.18
C GLY A 148 -1.34 15.25 9.20
N GLY A 149 -2.60 14.82 9.16
CA GLY A 149 -3.09 13.83 8.18
C GLY A 149 -2.51 12.43 8.35
N TYR A 150 -2.09 12.05 9.55
CA TYR A 150 -1.48 10.74 9.82
C TYR A 150 -2.47 9.60 9.52
N HIS A 151 -2.08 8.70 8.64
CA HIS A 151 -2.88 7.54 8.26
C HIS A 151 -2.02 6.47 7.58
N LEU A 152 -2.53 5.24 7.53
CA LEU A 152 -2.05 4.21 6.63
C LEU A 152 -2.86 4.28 5.33
N HIS A 153 -2.18 4.38 4.19
CA HIS A 153 -2.77 4.14 2.88
C HIS A 153 -2.47 2.69 2.49
N LEU A 154 -3.52 1.89 2.35
CA LEU A 154 -3.44 0.47 2.03
C LEU A 154 -3.98 0.21 0.63
N GLU A 155 -3.18 -0.47 -0.22
CA GLU A 155 -3.64 -0.96 -1.51
C GLU A 155 -3.63 -2.49 -1.56
N LEU A 156 -4.55 -3.05 -2.31
CA LEU A 156 -4.55 -4.44 -2.74
C LEU A 156 -4.49 -4.49 -4.26
N ARG A 157 -3.61 -5.34 -4.79
CA ARG A 157 -3.50 -5.61 -6.23
C ARG A 157 -3.72 -7.09 -6.49
N ILE A 158 -4.69 -7.37 -7.36
CA ILE A 158 -4.99 -8.73 -7.84
C ILE A 158 -4.60 -8.79 -9.31
N ASN A 159 -3.68 -9.68 -9.66
CA ASN A 159 -3.09 -9.76 -11.00
C ASN A 159 -2.53 -8.41 -11.48
N GLY A 160 -1.94 -7.64 -10.57
CA GLY A 160 -1.39 -6.32 -10.83
C GLY A 160 -2.40 -5.18 -10.92
N THR A 161 -3.70 -5.46 -10.81
CA THR A 161 -4.76 -4.46 -10.88
C THR A 161 -5.21 -4.06 -9.46
N ARG A 162 -5.29 -2.77 -9.20
CA ARG A 162 -5.81 -2.23 -7.95
C ARG A 162 -7.26 -2.64 -7.74
N THR A 163 -7.56 -3.10 -6.54
CA THR A 163 -8.88 -3.59 -6.13
C THR A 163 -9.18 -3.03 -4.73
N ASP A 164 -10.45 -2.89 -4.39
CA ASP A 164 -10.85 -2.43 -3.05
C ASP A 164 -10.31 -3.38 -1.96
N PRO A 165 -9.34 -2.92 -1.14
CA PRO A 165 -8.73 -3.78 -0.13
C PRO A 165 -9.73 -4.20 0.96
N LEU A 166 -10.75 -3.41 1.22
CA LEU A 166 -11.71 -3.66 2.31
C LEU A 166 -12.64 -4.85 2.02
N GLN A 167 -12.70 -5.33 0.77
CA GLN A 167 -13.45 -6.54 0.42
C GLN A 167 -12.70 -7.82 0.78
N TYR A 168 -11.39 -7.74 1.07
CA TYR A 168 -10.53 -8.91 1.30
C TYR A 168 -9.83 -8.86 2.67
N ILE A 169 -9.50 -7.66 3.15
CA ILE A 169 -8.65 -7.45 4.32
C ILE A 169 -9.50 -6.98 5.50
N PRO A 170 -9.42 -7.66 6.66
CA PRO A 170 -10.09 -7.23 7.89
C PRO A 170 -9.68 -5.82 8.33
N HIS A 171 -10.63 -5.07 8.85
CA HIS A 171 -10.44 -3.68 9.27
C HIS A 171 -11.38 -3.27 10.40
#